data_2d80f44bd525b25beed70799ac4c6df9
#
_entry.id   2d80f44bd525b25beed70799ac4c6df9
#
_cell.length_a   1.000
_cell.length_b   1.000
_cell.length_c   1.000
_cell.angle_alpha   90.00
_cell.angle_beta   90.00
_cell.angle_gamma   90.00
#
_symmetry.space_group_name_H-M   'P 1'
#
loop_
_entity.id
_entity.type
_entity.pdbx_description
1 polymer ?
#
loop_
_entity_poly.entity_id
_entity_poly.type
_entity_poly.pdbx_seq_one_letter_code
_entity_poly.pdbx_strand_id
1 'polypeptide(L)'
;LAAAGSAVGLGNIWRFPYETGNHGGAAFILVYLACVLMLGMPIMIAEFTVGRHSKASTGRAYKVLAPGTHWKWLGYLGVLAGFLILGYYSVVAGWTLEYILEAGVNGFADKKPEDFVVAFQSFSKDPVRPLIWLVIFLLVTHFVIVKGVKDGIEKSSKVLMPVLFILIVVLVGCSLSLPNAEKGLEFLLKPDFSKVNGDVFLGAMGQAFFSLSLGMGCLSTYASYFGKETKLGNTALSVGVIDTFVAVLAGLIIFPAAFSVGIQPDAGPSLIFITLPNVFQQAFSGVPILAYIFSVMFYVLLALAALTSTISLHEVVTAFLHEEFNLTRGRAARLVTFGCIIIGVISSLSLGGMQNIRCLIRDSLTCLILSLQK
;
A
#
# COMPACT_ATOMS: atom_id res chain seq x y z
N LEU A 1 9.97 13.27 -5.05
CA LEU A 1 9.66 11.93 -5.61
C LEU A 1 9.62 10.84 -4.54
N ALA A 2 10.64 10.72 -3.63
CA ALA A 2 10.64 9.67 -2.61
C ALA A 2 9.40 9.75 -1.69
N ALA A 3 9.03 10.94 -1.21
CA ALA A 3 7.82 11.14 -0.40
C ALA A 3 6.53 10.82 -1.19
N ALA A 4 6.47 11.17 -2.47
CA ALA A 4 5.34 10.78 -3.33
C ALA A 4 5.31 9.27 -3.57
N GLY A 5 6.48 8.63 -3.76
CA GLY A 5 6.58 7.17 -3.86
C GLY A 5 6.18 6.44 -2.59
N SER A 6 6.34 7.07 -1.41
CA SER A 6 5.85 6.54 -0.14
C SER A 6 4.32 6.49 -0.05
N ALA A 7 3.65 7.48 -0.64
CA ALA A 7 2.19 7.54 -0.64
C ALA A 7 1.58 6.56 -1.66
N VAL A 8 2.21 6.40 -2.85
CA VAL A 8 1.71 5.49 -3.87
C VAL A 8 2.05 4.04 -3.53
N GLY A 9 1.05 3.24 -3.19
CA GLY A 9 1.21 1.86 -2.76
C GLY A 9 -0.02 0.99 -3.00
N LEU A 10 -0.06 -0.18 -2.35
CA LEU A 10 -1.23 -1.07 -2.37
C LEU A 10 -2.50 -0.38 -1.84
N GLY A 11 -2.35 0.64 -1.00
CA GLY A 11 -3.46 1.43 -0.50
C GLY A 11 -4.29 2.07 -1.61
N ASN A 12 -3.63 2.55 -2.68
CA ASN A 12 -4.28 3.17 -3.83
C ASN A 12 -4.90 2.14 -4.77
N ILE A 13 -4.22 1.01 -4.99
CA ILE A 13 -4.60 0.03 -6.02
C ILE A 13 -5.54 -1.04 -5.46
N TRP A 14 -5.49 -1.28 -4.17
CA TRP A 14 -6.30 -2.29 -3.50
C TRP A 14 -7.34 -1.70 -2.55
N ARG A 15 -6.88 -0.99 -1.49
CA ARG A 15 -7.79 -0.55 -0.42
C ARG A 15 -8.76 0.53 -0.91
N PHE A 16 -8.28 1.48 -1.70
CA PHE A 16 -9.14 2.55 -2.21
C PHE A 16 -10.28 2.04 -3.10
N PRO A 17 -10.06 1.16 -4.11
CA PRO A 17 -11.17 0.57 -4.85
C PRO A 17 -12.12 -0.25 -3.98
N TYR A 18 -11.59 -1.03 -3.03
CA TYR A 18 -12.40 -1.77 -2.08
C TYR A 18 -13.33 -0.85 -1.26
N GLU A 19 -12.76 0.18 -0.62
CA GLU A 19 -13.55 1.16 0.15
C GLU A 19 -14.55 1.90 -0.74
N THR A 20 -14.14 2.28 -1.96
CA THR A 20 -15.01 2.94 -2.95
C THR A 20 -16.17 2.03 -3.35
N GLY A 21 -15.92 0.74 -3.58
CA GLY A 21 -16.94 -0.25 -3.92
C GLY A 21 -17.98 -0.41 -2.82
N ASN A 22 -17.55 -0.52 -1.57
CA ASN A 22 -18.42 -0.73 -0.43
C ASN A 22 -19.21 0.52 0.02
N HIS A 23 -18.69 1.71 -0.29
CA HIS A 23 -19.21 2.96 0.26
C HIS A 23 -19.86 3.88 -0.80
N GLY A 24 -20.34 3.31 -1.91
CA GLY A 24 -21.19 4.05 -2.86
C GLY A 24 -20.44 4.86 -3.94
N GLY A 25 -19.23 4.44 -4.32
CA GLY A 25 -18.56 4.95 -5.51
C GLY A 25 -18.14 6.42 -5.39
N ALA A 26 -18.62 7.24 -6.33
CA ALA A 26 -18.26 8.65 -6.45
C ALA A 26 -18.51 9.47 -5.16
N ALA A 27 -19.55 9.16 -4.39
CA ALA A 27 -19.83 9.86 -3.15
C ALA A 27 -18.73 9.63 -2.10
N PHE A 28 -18.24 8.38 -1.97
CA PHE A 28 -17.08 8.08 -1.13
C PHE A 28 -15.84 8.85 -1.58
N ILE A 29 -15.58 8.92 -2.90
CA ILE A 29 -14.42 9.64 -3.45
C ILE A 29 -14.45 11.11 -3.05
N LEU A 30 -15.62 11.77 -3.09
CA LEU A 30 -15.75 13.17 -2.68
C LEU A 30 -15.48 13.36 -1.18
N VAL A 31 -16.00 12.46 -0.31
CA VAL A 31 -15.71 12.48 1.13
C VAL A 31 -14.22 12.21 1.39
N TYR A 32 -13.62 11.27 0.66
CA TYR A 32 -12.19 11.00 0.74
C TYR A 32 -11.34 12.22 0.36
N LEU A 33 -11.67 12.90 -0.74
CA LEU A 33 -11.01 14.14 -1.14
C LEU A 33 -11.10 15.23 -0.06
N ALA A 34 -12.27 15.39 0.56
CA ALA A 34 -12.45 16.32 1.68
C ALA A 34 -11.55 15.92 2.87
N CYS A 35 -11.48 14.63 3.22
CA CYS A 35 -10.58 14.12 4.28
C CYS A 35 -9.10 14.36 3.94
N VAL A 36 -8.68 14.13 2.69
CA VAL A 36 -7.30 14.41 2.24
C VAL A 36 -6.97 15.89 2.41
N LEU A 37 -7.87 16.79 1.99
CA LEU A 37 -7.62 18.23 2.05
C LEU A 37 -7.70 18.78 3.47
N MET A 38 -8.71 18.40 4.24
CA MET A 38 -9.00 19.00 5.56
C MET A 38 -8.19 18.37 6.69
N LEU A 39 -7.87 17.08 6.60
CA LEU A 39 -7.13 16.35 7.63
C LEU A 39 -5.75 15.94 7.13
N GLY A 40 -5.66 15.29 5.99
CA GLY A 40 -4.43 14.74 5.45
C GLY A 40 -3.35 15.79 5.20
N MET A 41 -3.70 16.86 4.50
CA MET A 41 -2.75 17.93 4.17
C MET A 41 -2.18 18.66 5.41
N PRO A 42 -2.98 19.12 6.38
CA PRO A 42 -2.43 19.75 7.59
C PRO A 42 -1.52 18.83 8.40
N ILE A 43 -1.92 17.55 8.57
CA ILE A 43 -1.11 16.56 9.31
C ILE A 43 0.20 16.30 8.57
N MET A 44 0.16 16.15 7.24
CA MET A 44 1.35 15.95 6.40
C MET A 44 2.33 17.13 6.55
N ILE A 45 1.84 18.37 6.51
CA ILE A 45 2.66 19.57 6.71
C ILE A 45 3.26 19.59 8.12
N ALA A 46 2.50 19.19 9.13
CA ALA A 46 2.99 19.08 10.51
C ALA A 46 4.12 18.04 10.63
N GLU A 47 3.95 16.84 10.07
CA GLU A 47 4.98 15.80 10.04
C GLU A 47 6.24 16.24 9.27
N PHE A 48 6.07 16.90 8.13
CA PHE A 48 7.19 17.47 7.38
C PHE A 48 7.92 18.55 8.19
N THR A 49 7.21 19.36 8.95
CA THR A 49 7.80 20.40 9.80
C THR A 49 8.62 19.76 10.92
N VAL A 50 8.06 18.75 11.60
CA VAL A 50 8.77 18.01 12.67
C VAL A 50 10.04 17.36 12.12
N GLY A 51 9.96 16.63 11.03
CA GLY A 51 11.12 15.96 10.44
C GLY A 51 12.18 16.93 9.96
N ARG A 52 11.81 17.97 9.19
CA ARG A 52 12.77 18.95 8.67
C ARG A 52 13.43 19.78 9.76
N HIS A 53 12.70 20.14 10.82
CA HIS A 53 13.24 20.97 11.89
C HIS A 53 14.18 20.18 12.81
N SER A 54 13.80 18.93 13.13
CA SER A 54 14.63 18.05 13.97
C SER A 54 15.89 17.54 13.26
N LYS A 55 15.87 17.41 11.93
CA LYS A 55 16.92 16.74 11.15
C LYS A 55 17.23 15.32 11.66
N ALA A 56 16.23 14.67 12.23
CA ALA A 56 16.32 13.34 12.81
C ALA A 56 15.15 12.45 12.34
N SER A 57 15.37 11.14 12.38
CA SER A 57 14.29 10.16 12.14
C SER A 57 13.12 10.36 13.10
N THR A 58 11.94 9.91 12.74
CA THR A 58 10.72 10.06 13.53
C THR A 58 10.91 9.66 14.99
N GLY A 59 11.60 8.55 15.26
CA GLY A 59 11.83 8.09 16.63
C GLY A 59 12.62 9.08 17.48
N ARG A 60 13.58 9.81 16.89
CA ARG A 60 14.39 10.82 17.58
C ARG A 60 13.85 12.24 17.50
N ALA A 61 13.05 12.55 16.49
CA ALA A 61 12.60 13.90 16.20
C ALA A 61 12.00 14.61 17.42
N TYR A 62 11.08 13.94 18.11
CA TYR A 62 10.41 14.49 19.28
C TYR A 62 11.35 14.63 20.50
N LYS A 63 12.33 13.72 20.63
CA LYS A 63 13.36 13.81 21.66
C LYS A 63 14.27 15.01 21.45
N VAL A 64 14.57 15.34 20.18
CA VAL A 64 15.40 16.50 19.80
C VAL A 64 14.63 17.80 19.99
N LEU A 65 13.35 17.85 19.58
CA LEU A 65 12.56 19.08 19.60
C LEU A 65 12.02 19.42 21.00
N ALA A 66 11.76 18.41 21.85
CA ALA A 66 11.20 18.57 23.18
C ALA A 66 11.97 17.71 24.20
N PRO A 67 13.26 18.05 24.51
CA PRO A 67 14.09 17.27 25.42
C PRO A 67 13.50 17.25 26.82
N GLY A 68 13.61 16.10 27.49
CA GLY A 68 13.12 15.93 28.86
C GLY A 68 11.60 15.68 28.98
N THR A 69 10.86 15.74 27.88
CA THR A 69 9.40 15.51 27.86
C THR A 69 9.03 14.07 27.47
N HIS A 70 7.73 13.73 27.67
CA HIS A 70 7.19 12.43 27.25
C HIS A 70 6.91 12.31 25.76
N TRP A 71 7.04 13.40 24.97
CA TRP A 71 6.78 13.39 23.52
C TRP A 71 7.63 12.38 22.73
N LYS A 72 8.79 11.96 23.26
CA LYS A 72 9.59 10.88 22.67
C LYS A 72 8.80 9.60 22.39
N TRP A 73 7.79 9.29 23.21
CA TRP A 73 6.96 8.10 23.04
C TRP A 73 6.12 8.13 21.77
N LEU A 74 5.70 9.33 21.33
CA LEU A 74 4.98 9.48 20.05
C LEU A 74 5.87 9.05 18.86
N GLY A 75 7.15 9.45 18.89
CA GLY A 75 8.11 9.00 17.88
C GLY A 75 8.34 7.49 17.89
N TYR A 76 8.46 6.89 19.07
CA TYR A 76 8.64 5.44 19.22
C TYR A 76 7.40 4.66 18.78
N LEU A 77 6.20 5.16 19.07
CA LEU A 77 4.94 4.56 18.60
C LEU A 77 4.85 4.60 17.08
N GLY A 78 5.24 5.70 16.44
CA GLY A 78 5.28 5.79 14.97
C GLY A 78 6.24 4.78 14.35
N VAL A 79 7.44 4.61 14.93
CA VAL A 79 8.40 3.59 14.48
C VAL A 79 7.87 2.17 14.68
N LEU A 80 7.25 1.89 15.84
CA LEU A 80 6.65 0.59 16.13
C LEU A 80 5.51 0.27 15.16
N ALA A 81 4.62 1.24 14.92
CA ALA A 81 3.54 1.10 13.95
C ALA A 81 4.08 0.79 12.54
N GLY A 82 5.07 1.57 12.08
CA GLY A 82 5.75 1.31 10.80
C GLY A 82 6.38 -0.08 10.71
N PHE A 83 6.99 -0.56 11.79
CA PHE A 83 7.60 -1.90 11.85
C PHE A 83 6.58 -3.03 11.77
N LEU A 84 5.49 -2.93 12.55
CA LEU A 84 4.42 -3.93 12.55
C LEU A 84 3.69 -3.97 11.20
N ILE A 85 3.40 -2.79 10.63
CA ILE A 85 2.79 -2.67 9.30
C ILE A 85 3.71 -3.29 8.25
N LEU A 86 5.01 -2.99 8.27
CA LEU A 86 5.97 -3.54 7.32
C LEU A 86 5.98 -5.07 7.35
N GLY A 87 5.95 -5.68 8.54
CA GLY A 87 5.92 -7.14 8.70
C GLY A 87 4.72 -7.78 8.00
N TYR A 88 3.51 -7.30 8.28
CA TYR A 88 2.28 -7.77 7.64
C TYR A 88 2.23 -7.43 6.14
N TYR A 89 2.51 -6.19 5.81
CA TYR A 89 2.45 -5.69 4.43
C TYR A 89 3.38 -6.46 3.48
N SER A 90 4.55 -6.89 3.99
CA SER A 90 5.51 -7.66 3.21
C SER A 90 4.99 -9.07 2.84
N VAL A 91 4.07 -9.65 3.63
CA VAL A 91 3.41 -10.91 3.27
C VAL A 91 2.55 -10.73 2.04
N VAL A 92 1.67 -9.71 2.05
CA VAL A 92 0.79 -9.41 0.92
C VAL A 92 1.60 -8.95 -0.31
N ALA A 93 2.66 -8.17 -0.08
CA ALA A 93 3.59 -7.79 -1.14
C ALA A 93 4.29 -9.01 -1.77
N GLY A 94 4.66 -9.99 -0.97
CA GLY A 94 5.18 -11.28 -1.47
C GLY A 94 4.18 -12.02 -2.35
N TRP A 95 2.88 -12.01 -2.01
CA TRP A 95 1.84 -12.64 -2.83
C TRP A 95 1.77 -12.05 -4.25
N THR A 96 2.09 -10.77 -4.43
CA THR A 96 2.13 -10.16 -5.76
C THR A 96 3.17 -10.82 -6.67
N LEU A 97 4.31 -11.29 -6.12
CA LEU A 97 5.34 -12.01 -6.88
C LEU A 97 4.85 -13.39 -7.33
N GLU A 98 4.14 -14.12 -6.47
CA GLU A 98 3.48 -15.37 -6.86
C GLU A 98 2.55 -15.15 -8.04
N TYR A 99 1.72 -14.10 -7.98
CA TYR A 99 0.75 -13.80 -9.02
C TYR A 99 1.39 -13.26 -10.32
N ILE A 100 2.56 -12.63 -10.25
CA ILE A 100 3.37 -12.34 -11.45
C ILE A 100 3.81 -13.65 -12.11
N LEU A 101 4.27 -14.63 -11.32
CA LEU A 101 4.69 -15.93 -11.84
C LEU A 101 3.50 -16.69 -12.46
N GLU A 102 2.38 -16.79 -11.74
CA GLU A 102 1.15 -17.44 -12.23
C GLU A 102 0.65 -16.77 -13.52
N ALA A 103 0.60 -15.44 -13.57
CA ALA A 103 0.25 -14.71 -14.79
C ALA A 103 1.29 -14.98 -15.91
N GLY A 104 2.57 -14.98 -15.59
CA GLY A 104 3.67 -15.18 -16.54
C GLY A 104 3.69 -16.55 -17.22
N VAL A 105 3.23 -17.58 -16.51
CA VAL A 105 3.07 -18.94 -17.08
C VAL A 105 1.67 -19.16 -17.67
N ASN A 106 0.87 -18.09 -17.82
CA ASN A 106 -0.52 -18.14 -18.27
C ASN A 106 -1.42 -19.05 -17.40
N GLY A 107 -1.11 -19.15 -16.12
CA GLY A 107 -1.79 -20.02 -15.17
C GLY A 107 -3.23 -19.63 -14.84
N PHE A 108 -3.72 -18.50 -15.35
CA PHE A 108 -5.11 -18.06 -15.20
C PHE A 108 -6.00 -18.51 -16.37
N ALA A 109 -5.41 -18.96 -17.48
CA ALA A 109 -6.18 -19.40 -18.65
C ALA A 109 -7.09 -20.60 -18.29
N ASP A 110 -8.27 -20.62 -18.90
CA ASP A 110 -9.26 -21.69 -18.80
C ASP A 110 -9.77 -22.01 -17.36
N LYS A 111 -9.40 -21.19 -16.36
CA LYS A 111 -9.90 -21.33 -14.99
C LYS A 111 -11.33 -20.82 -14.86
N LYS A 112 -12.17 -21.58 -14.15
CA LYS A 112 -13.50 -21.16 -13.73
C LYS A 112 -13.40 -20.24 -12.50
N PRO A 113 -14.42 -19.42 -12.20
CA PRO A 113 -14.42 -18.52 -11.03
C PRO A 113 -14.08 -19.24 -9.70
N GLU A 114 -14.55 -20.47 -9.53
CA GLU A 114 -14.32 -21.31 -8.34
C GLU A 114 -12.85 -21.71 -8.20
N ASP A 115 -12.15 -21.93 -9.32
CA ASP A 115 -10.74 -22.35 -9.33
C ASP A 115 -9.82 -21.25 -8.78
N PHE A 116 -10.18 -19.97 -8.98
CA PHE A 116 -9.41 -18.85 -8.39
C PHE A 116 -9.52 -18.82 -6.87
N VAL A 117 -10.68 -19.15 -6.32
CA VAL A 117 -10.88 -19.27 -4.87
C VAL A 117 -10.02 -20.41 -4.31
N VAL A 118 -10.08 -21.58 -4.95
CA VAL A 118 -9.31 -22.77 -4.55
C VAL A 118 -7.81 -22.50 -4.67
N ALA A 119 -7.35 -21.90 -5.77
CA ALA A 119 -5.96 -21.57 -5.99
C ALA A 119 -5.42 -20.61 -4.92
N PHE A 120 -6.16 -19.53 -4.62
CA PHE A 120 -5.76 -18.57 -3.59
C PHE A 120 -5.75 -19.20 -2.20
N GLN A 121 -6.77 -20.01 -1.85
CA GLN A 121 -6.80 -20.71 -0.55
C GLN A 121 -5.67 -21.73 -0.43
N SER A 122 -5.38 -22.48 -1.47
CA SER A 122 -4.27 -23.44 -1.50
C SER A 122 -2.94 -22.71 -1.31
N PHE A 123 -2.71 -21.61 -2.01
CA PHE A 123 -1.50 -20.79 -1.87
C PHE A 123 -1.40 -20.15 -0.49
N SER A 124 -2.44 -19.43 -0.05
CA SER A 124 -2.39 -18.66 1.20
C SER A 124 -2.32 -19.51 2.46
N LYS A 125 -2.78 -20.78 2.39
CA LYS A 125 -2.70 -21.76 3.48
C LYS A 125 -1.44 -22.63 3.43
N ASP A 126 -0.69 -22.59 2.34
CA ASP A 126 0.58 -23.31 2.26
C ASP A 126 1.58 -22.70 3.26
N PRO A 127 2.23 -23.53 4.10
CA PRO A 127 3.14 -23.02 5.12
C PRO A 127 4.47 -22.52 4.57
N VAL A 128 4.82 -22.83 3.32
CA VAL A 128 6.16 -22.56 2.75
C VAL A 128 6.12 -21.55 1.61
N ARG A 129 5.20 -21.70 0.64
CA ARG A 129 5.17 -20.86 -0.57
C ARG A 129 5.04 -19.35 -0.26
N PRO A 130 4.11 -18.88 0.59
CA PRO A 130 4.02 -17.47 0.95
C PRO A 130 5.27 -16.94 1.66
N LEU A 131 5.96 -17.79 2.46
CA LEU A 131 7.17 -17.39 3.17
C LEU A 131 8.37 -17.21 2.23
N ILE A 132 8.49 -18.03 1.20
CA ILE A 132 9.53 -17.86 0.18
C ILE A 132 9.39 -16.48 -0.48
N TRP A 133 8.18 -16.12 -0.91
CA TRP A 133 7.91 -14.83 -1.55
C TRP A 133 8.06 -13.65 -0.59
N LEU A 134 7.65 -13.79 0.66
CA LEU A 134 7.92 -12.82 1.72
C LEU A 134 9.41 -12.52 1.83
N VAL A 135 10.24 -13.56 1.93
CA VAL A 135 11.71 -13.40 2.07
C VAL A 135 12.30 -12.75 0.83
N ILE A 136 11.92 -13.20 -0.36
CA ILE A 136 12.40 -12.62 -1.63
C ILE A 136 12.03 -11.13 -1.68
N PHE A 137 10.78 -10.76 -1.38
CA PHE A 137 10.34 -9.37 -1.42
C PHE A 137 11.08 -8.48 -0.41
N LEU A 138 11.25 -8.98 0.83
CA LEU A 138 12.02 -8.27 1.86
C LEU A 138 13.50 -8.14 1.50
N LEU A 139 14.10 -9.12 0.84
CA LEU A 139 15.49 -9.01 0.37
C LEU A 139 15.62 -7.94 -0.71
N VAL A 140 14.69 -7.86 -1.67
CA VAL A 140 14.68 -6.77 -2.67
C VAL A 140 14.60 -5.41 -1.98
N THR A 141 13.68 -5.25 -1.03
CA THR A 141 13.56 -4.02 -0.21
C THR A 141 14.88 -3.72 0.53
N HIS A 142 15.45 -4.73 1.18
CA HIS A 142 16.70 -4.63 1.93
C HIS A 142 17.85 -4.09 1.08
N PHE A 143 18.04 -4.64 -0.12
CA PHE A 143 19.12 -4.20 -1.03
C PHE A 143 18.98 -2.73 -1.42
N VAL A 144 17.76 -2.23 -1.59
CA VAL A 144 17.53 -0.80 -1.84
C VAL A 144 17.92 0.03 -0.62
N ILE A 145 17.51 -0.38 0.58
CA ILE A 145 17.75 0.36 1.83
C ILE A 145 19.24 0.43 2.18
N VAL A 146 19.97 -0.67 2.04
CA VAL A 146 21.41 -0.72 2.36
C VAL A 146 22.22 0.26 1.51
N LYS A 147 21.82 0.51 0.26
CA LYS A 147 22.47 1.50 -0.64
C LYS A 147 22.31 2.94 -0.16
N GLY A 148 21.44 3.20 0.80
CA GLY A 148 21.24 4.53 1.40
C GLY A 148 20.14 5.34 0.72
N VAL A 149 19.94 6.57 1.21
CA VAL A 149 18.85 7.43 0.76
C VAL A 149 19.04 7.86 -0.69
N LYS A 150 20.23 8.36 -1.03
CA LYS A 150 20.52 8.94 -2.36
C LYS A 150 20.63 7.86 -3.46
N ASP A 151 21.47 6.85 -3.23
CA ASP A 151 21.77 5.83 -4.24
C ASP A 151 20.80 4.63 -4.21
N GLY A 152 20.08 4.43 -3.12
CA GLY A 152 19.03 3.42 -2.96
C GLY A 152 17.64 4.01 -3.19
N ILE A 153 17.09 4.69 -2.20
CA ILE A 153 15.69 5.11 -2.16
C ILE A 153 15.37 6.10 -3.29
N GLU A 154 16.12 7.20 -3.39
CA GLU A 154 15.84 8.24 -4.38
C GLU A 154 16.02 7.72 -5.83
N LYS A 155 17.10 6.97 -6.07
CA LYS A 155 17.37 6.39 -7.39
C LYS A 155 16.31 5.35 -7.78
N SER A 156 15.91 4.50 -6.86
CA SER A 156 14.82 3.53 -7.09
C SER A 156 13.50 4.25 -7.38
N SER A 157 13.13 5.25 -6.59
CA SER A 157 11.89 6.01 -6.82
C SER A 157 11.87 6.73 -8.17
N LYS A 158 13.02 7.23 -8.64
CA LYS A 158 13.13 7.88 -9.96
C LYS A 158 12.85 6.92 -11.13
N VAL A 159 13.06 5.62 -10.94
CA VAL A 159 12.78 4.58 -11.96
C VAL A 159 11.40 3.98 -11.75
N LEU A 160 11.06 3.59 -10.52
CA LEU A 160 9.82 2.88 -10.21
C LEU A 160 8.58 3.74 -10.49
N MET A 161 8.60 5.03 -10.11
CA MET A 161 7.43 5.90 -10.27
C MET A 161 7.02 6.13 -11.74
N PRO A 162 7.92 6.50 -12.67
CA PRO A 162 7.56 6.61 -14.09
C PRO A 162 7.04 5.29 -14.68
N VAL A 163 7.68 4.16 -14.35
CA VAL A 163 7.24 2.83 -14.82
C VAL A 163 5.83 2.53 -14.31
N LEU A 164 5.56 2.79 -13.03
CA LEU A 164 4.24 2.62 -12.42
C LEU A 164 3.19 3.49 -13.14
N PHE A 165 3.49 4.76 -13.42
CA PHE A 165 2.58 5.65 -14.13
C PHE A 165 2.29 5.19 -15.56
N ILE A 166 3.30 4.72 -16.30
CA ILE A 166 3.10 4.18 -17.65
C ILE A 166 2.20 2.95 -17.59
N LEU A 167 2.46 2.01 -16.68
CA LEU A 167 1.64 0.81 -16.52
C LEU A 167 0.19 1.15 -16.18
N ILE A 168 -0.04 2.07 -15.24
CA ILE A 168 -1.39 2.52 -14.86
C ILE A 168 -2.13 3.10 -16.08
N VAL A 169 -1.51 4.00 -16.84
CA VAL A 169 -2.14 4.65 -17.99
C VAL A 169 -2.51 3.63 -19.07
N VAL A 170 -1.61 2.68 -19.37
CA VAL A 170 -1.89 1.62 -20.33
C VAL A 170 -3.04 0.73 -19.86
N LEU A 171 -3.03 0.32 -18.59
CA LEU A 171 -4.10 -0.51 -18.01
C LEU A 171 -5.45 0.20 -17.98
N VAL A 172 -5.48 1.50 -17.68
CA VAL A 172 -6.70 2.33 -17.77
C VAL A 172 -7.23 2.33 -19.21
N GLY A 173 -6.37 2.58 -20.20
CA GLY A 173 -6.76 2.56 -21.61
C GLY A 173 -7.37 1.22 -22.04
N CYS A 174 -6.75 0.11 -21.62
CA CYS A 174 -7.28 -1.23 -21.89
C CYS A 174 -8.63 -1.47 -21.18
N SER A 175 -8.77 -1.07 -19.91
CA SER A 175 -10.01 -1.27 -19.15
C SER A 175 -11.17 -0.43 -19.72
N LEU A 176 -10.90 0.81 -20.13
CA LEU A 176 -11.92 1.68 -20.73
C LEU A 176 -12.35 1.24 -22.14
N SER A 177 -11.56 0.41 -22.81
CA SER A 177 -11.94 -0.15 -24.14
C SER A 177 -12.88 -1.34 -24.02
N LEU A 178 -13.19 -1.85 -22.84
CA LEU A 178 -14.06 -2.99 -22.63
C LEU A 178 -15.54 -2.65 -22.90
N PRO A 179 -16.34 -3.62 -23.35
CA PRO A 179 -17.80 -3.45 -23.46
C PRO A 179 -18.41 -3.08 -22.10
N ASN A 180 -19.38 -2.17 -22.10
CA ASN A 180 -20.04 -1.68 -20.87
C ASN A 180 -19.12 -1.02 -19.82
N ALA A 181 -17.90 -0.60 -20.18
CA ALA A 181 -17.00 0.13 -19.30
C ALA A 181 -17.64 1.42 -18.74
N GLU A 182 -18.59 2.01 -19.47
CA GLU A 182 -19.36 3.20 -19.07
C GLU A 182 -20.07 3.05 -17.71
N LYS A 183 -20.54 1.83 -17.36
CA LYS A 183 -21.16 1.58 -16.05
C LYS A 183 -20.17 1.77 -14.90
N GLY A 184 -18.93 1.32 -15.10
CA GLY A 184 -17.86 1.54 -14.13
C GLY A 184 -17.46 3.03 -14.02
N LEU A 185 -17.47 3.75 -15.14
CA LEU A 185 -17.27 5.19 -15.17
C LEU A 185 -18.41 5.93 -14.46
N GLU A 186 -19.66 5.57 -14.72
CA GLU A 186 -20.83 6.15 -14.06
C GLU A 186 -20.73 5.95 -12.54
N PHE A 187 -20.36 4.76 -12.07
CA PHE A 187 -20.18 4.45 -10.67
C PHE A 187 -19.10 5.32 -10.00
N LEU A 188 -17.99 5.60 -10.70
CA LEU A 188 -16.90 6.43 -10.20
C LEU A 188 -17.15 7.93 -10.27
N LEU A 189 -18.02 8.40 -11.19
CA LEU A 189 -18.17 9.81 -11.49
C LEU A 189 -19.53 10.39 -11.08
N LYS A 190 -20.56 9.54 -10.88
CA LYS A 190 -21.91 9.97 -10.51
C LYS A 190 -22.17 9.73 -9.02
N PRO A 191 -22.08 10.77 -8.17
CA PRO A 191 -22.23 10.61 -6.75
C PRO A 191 -23.67 10.34 -6.33
N ASP A 192 -23.86 9.34 -5.47
CA ASP A 192 -25.11 9.05 -4.79
C ASP A 192 -24.96 9.38 -3.31
N PHE A 193 -25.34 10.60 -2.93
CA PHE A 193 -25.22 11.07 -1.55
C PHE A 193 -26.20 10.40 -0.59
N SER A 194 -27.19 9.65 -1.07
CA SER A 194 -28.10 8.88 -0.20
C SER A 194 -27.37 7.77 0.58
N LYS A 195 -26.22 7.34 0.07
CA LYS A 195 -25.37 6.30 0.68
C LYS A 195 -24.37 6.83 1.69
N VAL A 196 -24.21 8.16 1.80
CA VAL A 196 -23.25 8.77 2.73
C VAL A 196 -23.76 8.70 4.15
N ASN A 197 -23.04 8.02 5.03
CA ASN A 197 -23.31 7.87 6.44
C ASN A 197 -22.00 7.98 7.26
N GLY A 198 -22.07 7.75 8.57
CA GLY A 198 -20.90 7.80 9.44
C GLY A 198 -19.80 6.81 9.07
N ASP A 199 -20.16 5.64 8.57
CA ASP A 199 -19.20 4.60 8.19
C ASP A 199 -18.42 5.00 6.92
N VAL A 200 -19.10 5.66 5.96
CA VAL A 200 -18.46 6.22 4.76
C VAL A 200 -17.41 7.27 5.16
N PHE A 201 -17.75 8.14 6.14
CA PHE A 201 -16.81 9.15 6.62
C PHE A 201 -15.61 8.51 7.33
N LEU A 202 -15.84 7.55 8.21
CA LEU A 202 -14.77 6.82 8.91
C LEU A 202 -13.89 6.03 7.94
N GLY A 203 -14.49 5.35 6.96
CA GLY A 203 -13.79 4.65 5.89
C GLY A 203 -12.92 5.59 5.06
N ALA A 204 -13.46 6.74 4.66
CA ALA A 204 -12.74 7.75 3.87
C ALA A 204 -11.59 8.39 4.66
N MET A 205 -11.81 8.70 5.94
CA MET A 205 -10.77 9.21 6.82
C MET A 205 -9.66 8.16 7.01
N GLY A 206 -10.02 6.91 7.33
CA GLY A 206 -9.06 5.82 7.47
C GLY A 206 -8.28 5.56 6.18
N GLN A 207 -8.93 5.67 5.01
CA GLN A 207 -8.26 5.57 3.72
C GLN A 207 -7.28 6.72 3.50
N ALA A 208 -7.64 7.96 3.84
CA ALA A 208 -6.76 9.12 3.70
C ALA A 208 -5.51 8.99 4.58
N PHE A 209 -5.65 8.56 5.84
CA PHE A 209 -4.53 8.32 6.74
C PHE A 209 -3.61 7.21 6.23
N PHE A 210 -4.19 6.09 5.78
CA PHE A 210 -3.42 4.97 5.28
C PHE A 210 -2.68 5.31 3.99
N SER A 211 -3.36 5.90 3.01
CA SER A 211 -2.83 6.21 1.69
C SER A 211 -1.68 7.23 1.77
N LEU A 212 -1.86 8.31 2.53
CA LEU A 212 -0.84 9.33 2.73
C LEU A 212 0.26 8.94 3.71
N SER A 213 0.24 7.71 4.25
CA SER A 213 1.22 7.21 5.23
C SER A 213 1.37 8.09 6.49
N LEU A 214 0.24 8.64 7.00
CA LEU A 214 0.22 9.52 8.16
C LEU A 214 0.37 8.73 9.47
N GLY A 215 1.03 9.30 10.45
CA GLY A 215 1.18 8.74 11.80
C GLY A 215 2.17 7.59 11.94
N MET A 216 2.67 7.02 10.83
CA MET A 216 3.61 5.89 10.85
C MET A 216 5.09 6.28 10.65
N GLY A 217 5.39 7.57 10.73
CA GLY A 217 6.73 8.09 10.72
C GLY A 217 7.43 8.20 9.37
N CYS A 218 6.78 7.79 8.28
CA CYS A 218 7.36 7.86 6.93
C CYS A 218 7.64 9.30 6.52
N LEU A 219 6.67 10.17 6.63
CA LEU A 219 6.77 11.55 6.16
C LEU A 219 7.77 12.37 6.96
N SER A 220 7.78 12.25 8.29
CA SER A 220 8.75 12.97 9.13
C SER A 220 10.16 12.43 8.95
N THR A 221 10.36 11.10 8.76
CA THR A 221 11.67 10.53 8.43
C THR A 221 12.17 11.05 7.09
N TYR A 222 11.35 11.06 6.03
CA TYR A 222 11.76 11.64 4.76
C TYR A 222 12.02 13.15 4.83
N ALA A 223 11.22 13.87 5.61
CA ALA A 223 11.40 15.30 5.77
C ALA A 223 12.69 15.67 6.51
N SER A 224 13.26 14.77 7.32
CA SER A 224 14.57 14.98 7.94
C SER A 224 15.71 15.14 6.91
N TYR A 225 15.51 14.58 5.71
CA TYR A 225 16.45 14.70 4.58
C TYR A 225 16.19 15.93 3.69
N PHE A 226 15.11 16.69 3.91
CA PHE A 226 14.79 17.86 3.08
C PHE A 226 15.79 19.00 3.29
N GLY A 227 16.14 19.69 2.19
CA GLY A 227 16.86 20.95 2.21
C GLY A 227 16.01 22.10 2.76
N LYS A 228 16.68 23.22 3.09
CA LYS A 228 16.00 24.42 3.61
C LYS A 228 15.06 25.05 2.58
N GLU A 229 15.40 24.95 1.30
CA GLU A 229 14.63 25.47 0.14
C GLU A 229 13.37 24.68 -0.18
N THR A 230 13.17 23.49 0.42
CA THR A 230 11.99 22.68 0.17
C THR A 230 10.73 23.37 0.72
N LYS A 231 9.80 23.70 -0.17
CA LYS A 231 8.50 24.31 0.18
C LYS A 231 7.55 23.20 0.67
N LEU A 232 7.37 23.08 1.99
CA LEU A 232 6.60 21.97 2.59
C LEU A 232 5.16 21.90 2.11
N GLY A 233 4.45 23.04 2.02
CA GLY A 233 3.08 23.08 1.52
C GLY A 233 2.96 22.59 0.08
N ASN A 234 3.88 23.04 -0.82
CA ASN A 234 3.88 22.56 -2.20
C ASN A 234 4.21 21.05 -2.29
N THR A 235 5.12 20.59 -1.44
CA THR A 235 5.46 19.16 -1.39
C THR A 235 4.27 18.33 -0.91
N ALA A 236 3.58 18.77 0.16
CA ALA A 236 2.38 18.12 0.66
C ALA A 236 1.27 18.08 -0.41
N LEU A 237 1.02 19.22 -1.06
CA LEU A 237 0.04 19.29 -2.16
C LEU A 237 0.40 18.33 -3.30
N SER A 238 1.66 18.30 -3.72
CA SER A 238 2.11 17.40 -4.78
C SER A 238 1.94 15.92 -4.38
N VAL A 239 2.26 15.55 -3.14
CA VAL A 239 2.07 14.18 -2.63
C VAL A 239 0.60 13.83 -2.63
N GLY A 240 -0.27 14.67 -2.05
CA GLY A 240 -1.71 14.42 -1.98
C GLY A 240 -2.37 14.33 -3.36
N VAL A 241 -1.98 15.19 -4.31
CA VAL A 241 -2.49 15.15 -5.70
C VAL A 241 -2.04 13.87 -6.41
N ILE A 242 -0.76 13.49 -6.31
CA ILE A 242 -0.24 12.28 -6.96
C ILE A 242 -0.89 11.04 -6.36
N ASP A 243 -0.99 10.96 -5.03
CA ASP A 243 -1.64 9.85 -4.32
C ASP A 243 -3.08 9.65 -4.76
N THR A 244 -3.88 10.71 -4.69
CA THR A 244 -5.28 10.70 -5.11
C THR A 244 -5.45 10.36 -6.59
N PHE A 245 -4.61 10.92 -7.45
CA PHE A 245 -4.64 10.66 -8.87
C PHE A 245 -4.41 9.18 -9.19
N VAL A 246 -3.40 8.58 -8.55
CA VAL A 246 -3.13 7.14 -8.69
C VAL A 246 -4.29 6.29 -8.17
N ALA A 247 -4.89 6.67 -7.03
CA ALA A 247 -6.04 5.96 -6.46
C ALA A 247 -7.25 5.99 -7.42
N VAL A 248 -7.56 7.15 -8.00
CA VAL A 248 -8.64 7.27 -9.00
C VAL A 248 -8.33 6.48 -10.28
N LEU A 249 -7.10 6.52 -10.77
CA LEU A 249 -6.68 5.72 -11.93
C LEU A 249 -6.80 4.22 -11.64
N ALA A 250 -6.47 3.76 -10.44
CA ALA A 250 -6.68 2.37 -10.05
C ALA A 250 -8.17 1.99 -10.05
N GLY A 251 -9.04 2.89 -9.61
CA GLY A 251 -10.49 2.74 -9.75
C GLY A 251 -10.91 2.60 -11.22
N LEU A 252 -10.33 3.41 -12.13
CA LEU A 252 -10.58 3.34 -13.58
C LEU A 252 -10.04 2.05 -14.23
N ILE A 253 -9.11 1.33 -13.61
CA ILE A 253 -8.73 -0.01 -14.06
C ILE A 253 -9.76 -1.04 -13.60
N ILE A 254 -10.15 -0.99 -12.33
CA ILE A 254 -10.88 -2.07 -11.65
C ILE A 254 -12.38 -2.02 -11.95
N PHE A 255 -13.03 -0.85 -11.80
CA PHE A 255 -14.49 -0.77 -11.92
C PHE A 255 -14.98 -1.01 -13.34
N PRO A 256 -14.42 -0.38 -14.40
CA PRO A 256 -14.86 -0.69 -15.76
C PRO A 256 -14.68 -2.18 -16.12
N ALA A 257 -13.54 -2.79 -15.72
CA ALA A 257 -13.30 -4.19 -15.98
C ALA A 257 -14.29 -5.10 -15.22
N ALA A 258 -14.54 -4.85 -13.94
CA ALA A 258 -15.46 -5.64 -13.12
C ALA A 258 -16.92 -5.52 -13.63
N PHE A 259 -17.39 -4.30 -13.89
CA PHE A 259 -18.75 -4.09 -14.39
C PHE A 259 -18.95 -4.59 -15.82
N SER A 260 -17.89 -4.68 -16.65
CA SER A 260 -17.98 -5.24 -18.01
C SER A 260 -18.43 -6.70 -18.01
N VAL A 261 -18.12 -7.43 -16.94
CA VAL A 261 -18.48 -8.85 -16.74
C VAL A 261 -19.56 -9.07 -15.67
N GLY A 262 -20.16 -7.98 -15.17
CA GLY A 262 -21.23 -8.03 -14.19
C GLY A 262 -20.81 -8.42 -12.77
N ILE A 263 -19.51 -8.33 -12.45
CA ILE A 263 -18.97 -8.65 -11.12
C ILE A 263 -18.93 -7.36 -10.29
N GLN A 264 -19.45 -7.44 -9.05
CA GLN A 264 -19.32 -6.36 -8.08
C GLN A 264 -17.94 -6.45 -7.42
N PRO A 265 -17.13 -5.37 -7.38
CA PRO A 265 -15.83 -5.36 -6.75
C PRO A 265 -15.97 -5.18 -5.23
N ASP A 266 -16.32 -6.27 -4.57
CA ASP A 266 -16.43 -6.38 -3.12
C ASP A 266 -15.33 -7.29 -2.55
N ALA A 267 -14.98 -7.06 -1.30
CA ALA A 267 -14.20 -7.95 -0.45
C ALA A 267 -12.65 -7.92 -0.52
N GLY A 268 -12.04 -7.08 0.31
CA GLY A 268 -10.69 -7.23 0.91
C GLY A 268 -9.56 -7.74 0.00
N PRO A 269 -8.62 -8.54 0.52
CA PRO A 269 -7.53 -9.15 -0.27
C PRO A 269 -8.02 -10.04 -1.40
N SER A 270 -9.22 -10.64 -1.26
CA SER A 270 -9.84 -11.46 -2.29
C SER A 270 -10.11 -10.70 -3.58
N LEU A 271 -10.34 -9.39 -3.51
CA LEU A 271 -10.52 -8.56 -4.70
C LEU A 271 -9.34 -8.72 -5.68
N ILE A 272 -8.10 -8.57 -5.19
CA ILE A 272 -6.93 -8.58 -6.08
C ILE A 272 -6.53 -10.00 -6.49
N PHE A 273 -6.69 -10.97 -5.62
CA PHE A 273 -6.13 -12.31 -5.82
C PHE A 273 -7.16 -13.34 -6.27
N ILE A 274 -8.45 -13.06 -6.15
CA ILE A 274 -9.54 -13.94 -6.59
C ILE A 274 -10.36 -13.26 -7.67
N THR A 275 -10.93 -12.08 -7.36
CA THR A 275 -11.91 -11.45 -8.22
C THR A 275 -11.27 -10.90 -9.49
N LEU A 276 -10.19 -10.12 -9.39
CA LEU A 276 -9.58 -9.47 -10.55
C LEU A 276 -8.97 -10.44 -11.57
N PRO A 277 -8.24 -11.52 -11.21
CA PRO A 277 -7.80 -12.49 -12.21
C PRO A 277 -8.95 -13.08 -13.00
N ASN A 278 -10.06 -13.41 -12.32
CA ASN A 278 -11.29 -13.90 -12.98
C ASN A 278 -11.90 -12.83 -13.89
N VAL A 279 -12.00 -11.57 -13.41
CA VAL A 279 -12.50 -10.44 -14.22
C VAL A 279 -11.67 -10.28 -15.49
N PHE A 280 -10.34 -10.31 -15.40
CA PHE A 280 -9.46 -10.12 -16.56
C PHE A 280 -9.63 -11.25 -17.58
N GLN A 281 -9.76 -12.51 -17.15
CA GLN A 281 -9.99 -13.63 -18.05
C GLN A 281 -11.35 -13.52 -18.76
N GLN A 282 -12.40 -13.10 -18.05
CA GLN A 282 -13.73 -12.93 -18.64
C GLN A 282 -13.81 -11.70 -19.55
N ALA A 283 -13.28 -10.56 -19.11
CA ALA A 283 -13.34 -9.29 -19.83
C ALA A 283 -12.61 -9.35 -21.17
N PHE A 284 -11.49 -10.06 -21.23
CA PHE A 284 -10.69 -10.22 -22.45
C PHE A 284 -10.83 -11.61 -23.09
N SER A 285 -11.91 -12.36 -22.79
CA SER A 285 -12.15 -13.72 -23.33
C SER A 285 -12.12 -13.79 -24.86
N GLY A 286 -12.52 -12.71 -25.55
CA GLY A 286 -12.44 -12.62 -27.01
C GLY A 286 -11.01 -12.49 -27.57
N VAL A 287 -10.04 -12.10 -26.76
CA VAL A 287 -8.62 -11.92 -27.14
C VAL A 287 -7.72 -12.40 -26.01
N PRO A 288 -7.48 -13.73 -25.87
CA PRO A 288 -6.75 -14.31 -24.72
C PRO A 288 -5.36 -13.73 -24.49
N ILE A 289 -4.67 -13.30 -25.54
CA ILE A 289 -3.36 -12.65 -25.41
C ILE A 289 -3.44 -11.32 -24.63
N LEU A 290 -4.55 -10.58 -24.73
CA LEU A 290 -4.77 -9.37 -23.95
C LEU A 290 -5.04 -9.70 -22.49
N ALA A 291 -5.81 -10.76 -22.19
CA ALA A 291 -6.01 -11.25 -20.83
C ALA A 291 -4.67 -11.57 -20.15
N TYR A 292 -3.80 -12.27 -20.86
CA TYR A 292 -2.45 -12.61 -20.41
C TYR A 292 -1.60 -11.36 -20.13
N ILE A 293 -1.44 -10.49 -21.13
CA ILE A 293 -0.61 -9.28 -21.02
C ILE A 293 -1.14 -8.36 -19.92
N PHE A 294 -2.47 -8.15 -19.86
CA PHE A 294 -3.10 -7.30 -18.85
C PHE A 294 -2.85 -7.84 -17.43
N SER A 295 -3.01 -9.14 -17.23
CA SER A 295 -2.78 -9.79 -15.94
C SER A 295 -1.31 -9.62 -15.49
N VAL A 296 -0.35 -9.89 -16.36
CA VAL A 296 1.08 -9.71 -16.05
C VAL A 296 1.38 -8.25 -15.69
N MET A 297 0.92 -7.30 -16.51
CA MET A 297 1.14 -5.86 -16.27
C MET A 297 0.52 -5.40 -14.95
N PHE A 298 -0.69 -5.89 -14.64
CA PHE A 298 -1.38 -5.53 -13.40
C PHE A 298 -0.64 -6.02 -12.15
N TYR A 299 -0.18 -7.28 -12.12
CA TYR A 299 0.56 -7.79 -10.96
C TYR A 299 1.97 -7.20 -10.85
N VAL A 300 2.62 -6.87 -11.97
CA VAL A 300 3.86 -6.08 -11.96
C VAL A 300 3.60 -4.69 -11.37
N LEU A 301 2.53 -4.01 -11.77
CA LEU A 301 2.12 -2.74 -11.20
C LEU A 301 1.94 -2.84 -9.67
N LEU A 302 1.23 -3.87 -9.19
CA LEU A 302 1.02 -4.13 -7.77
C LEU A 302 2.34 -4.33 -7.01
N ALA A 303 3.26 -5.13 -7.56
CA ALA A 303 4.55 -5.38 -6.94
C ALA A 303 5.41 -4.12 -6.86
N LEU A 304 5.40 -3.28 -7.90
CA LEU A 304 6.12 -2.00 -7.90
C LEU A 304 5.53 -1.03 -6.87
N ALA A 305 4.21 -0.93 -6.77
CA ALA A 305 3.52 -0.12 -5.79
C ALA A 305 3.77 -0.64 -4.35
N ALA A 306 3.79 -1.95 -4.15
CA ALA A 306 4.15 -2.53 -2.87
C ALA A 306 5.60 -2.22 -2.49
N LEU A 307 6.53 -2.29 -3.46
CA LEU A 307 7.95 -2.06 -3.23
C LEU A 307 8.24 -0.62 -2.79
N THR A 308 7.60 0.38 -3.39
CA THR A 308 7.77 1.78 -2.98
C THR A 308 7.36 2.01 -1.53
N SER A 309 6.26 1.40 -1.10
CA SER A 309 5.78 1.50 0.29
C SER A 309 6.64 0.72 1.28
N THR A 310 7.09 -0.50 0.94
CA THR A 310 7.97 -1.28 1.83
C THR A 310 9.33 -0.62 2.01
N ILE A 311 9.89 0.01 0.98
CA ILE A 311 11.11 0.82 1.09
C ILE A 311 10.92 1.93 2.12
N SER A 312 9.78 2.62 2.07
CA SER A 312 9.49 3.74 2.97
C SER A 312 9.34 3.30 4.41
N LEU A 313 8.55 2.27 4.67
CA LEU A 313 8.36 1.71 6.01
C LEU A 313 9.66 1.14 6.58
N HIS A 314 10.45 0.46 5.76
CA HIS A 314 11.75 -0.09 6.16
C HIS A 314 12.73 1.02 6.53
N GLU A 315 12.73 2.14 5.79
CA GLU A 315 13.58 3.29 6.08
C GLU A 315 13.28 3.91 7.43
N VAL A 316 12.00 4.05 7.82
CA VAL A 316 11.60 4.59 9.14
C VAL A 316 12.33 3.86 10.27
N VAL A 317 12.25 2.53 10.24
CA VAL A 317 12.82 1.70 11.31
C VAL A 317 14.35 1.64 11.22
N THR A 318 14.88 1.56 9.99
CA THR A 318 16.34 1.54 9.76
C THR A 318 17.00 2.85 10.20
N ALA A 319 16.42 4.00 9.84
CA ALA A 319 16.92 5.31 10.25
C ALA A 319 16.89 5.46 11.77
N PHE A 320 15.80 5.03 12.42
CA PHE A 320 15.68 5.03 13.87
C PHE A 320 16.77 4.19 14.55
N LEU A 321 16.96 2.93 14.13
CA LEU A 321 18.00 2.06 14.70
C LEU A 321 19.41 2.60 14.43
N HIS A 322 19.64 3.16 13.25
CA HIS A 322 20.92 3.79 12.90
C HIS A 322 21.23 4.96 13.81
N GLU A 323 20.27 5.86 14.03
CA GLU A 323 20.48 7.09 14.79
C GLU A 323 20.43 6.88 16.31
N GLU A 324 19.51 6.08 16.84
CA GLU A 324 19.32 5.93 18.29
C GLU A 324 20.36 5.00 18.91
N PHE A 325 20.78 3.95 18.19
CA PHE A 325 21.71 2.94 18.68
C PHE A 325 23.12 3.05 18.06
N ASN A 326 23.38 4.09 17.26
CA ASN A 326 24.66 4.29 16.54
C ASN A 326 25.10 3.07 15.73
N LEU A 327 24.16 2.29 15.19
CA LEU A 327 24.43 1.14 14.34
C LEU A 327 24.83 1.60 12.94
N THR A 328 25.71 0.87 12.27
CA THR A 328 25.91 1.11 10.83
C THR A 328 24.62 0.82 10.08
N ARG A 329 24.33 1.58 9.01
CA ARG A 329 23.11 1.44 8.21
C ARG A 329 22.86 -0.01 7.78
N GLY A 330 23.89 -0.73 7.35
CA GLY A 330 23.78 -2.13 6.97
C GLY A 330 23.42 -3.07 8.13
N ARG A 331 23.91 -2.80 9.36
CA ARG A 331 23.50 -3.56 10.55
C ARG A 331 22.06 -3.26 10.94
N ALA A 332 21.67 -1.99 10.95
CA ALA A 332 20.31 -1.57 11.23
C ALA A 332 19.32 -2.22 10.23
N ALA A 333 19.61 -2.12 8.93
CA ALA A 333 18.76 -2.72 7.89
C ALA A 333 18.63 -4.25 8.04
N ARG A 334 19.70 -4.98 8.37
CA ARG A 334 19.63 -6.43 8.62
C ARG A 334 18.72 -6.77 9.80
N LEU A 335 18.83 -6.02 10.91
CA LEU A 335 17.97 -6.25 12.08
C LEU A 335 16.49 -6.02 11.75
N VAL A 336 16.18 -4.96 11.00
CA VAL A 336 14.82 -4.67 10.56
C VAL A 336 14.30 -5.78 9.65
N THR A 337 15.06 -6.16 8.63
CA THR A 337 14.67 -7.24 7.71
C THR A 337 14.42 -8.55 8.46
N PHE A 338 15.32 -8.94 9.37
CA PHE A 338 15.17 -10.16 10.17
C PHE A 338 13.93 -10.09 11.07
N GLY A 339 13.71 -8.96 11.77
CA GLY A 339 12.52 -8.76 12.58
C GLY A 339 11.23 -8.80 11.76
N CYS A 340 11.23 -8.21 10.56
CA CYS A 340 10.08 -8.26 9.64
C CYS A 340 9.81 -9.67 9.10
N ILE A 341 10.85 -10.49 8.88
CA ILE A 341 10.67 -11.91 8.51
C ILE A 341 9.95 -12.63 9.67
N ILE A 342 10.35 -12.43 10.91
CA ILE A 342 9.69 -13.06 12.07
C ILE A 342 8.22 -12.67 12.15
N ILE A 343 7.90 -11.36 12.07
CA ILE A 343 6.51 -10.88 12.10
C ILE A 343 5.74 -11.42 10.89
N GLY A 344 6.35 -11.43 9.71
CA GLY A 344 5.77 -11.94 8.49
C GLY A 344 5.47 -13.44 8.56
N VAL A 345 6.37 -14.25 9.14
CA VAL A 345 6.12 -15.68 9.39
C VAL A 345 4.92 -15.87 10.30
N ILE A 346 4.85 -15.15 11.43
CA ILE A 346 3.72 -15.22 12.36
C ILE A 346 2.43 -14.81 11.64
N SER A 347 2.46 -13.70 10.86
CA SER A 347 1.30 -13.22 10.11
C SER A 347 0.85 -14.20 9.03
N SER A 348 1.78 -14.77 8.26
CA SER A 348 1.49 -15.74 7.20
C SER A 348 0.87 -17.04 7.78
N LEU A 349 1.45 -17.58 8.84
CA LEU A 349 0.94 -18.78 9.49
C LEU A 349 -0.44 -18.56 10.13
N SER A 350 -0.73 -17.35 10.62
CA SER A 350 -2.06 -17.02 11.16
C SER A 350 -3.15 -17.00 10.09
N LEU A 351 -2.81 -16.68 8.84
CA LEU A 351 -3.72 -16.74 7.69
C LEU A 351 -3.91 -18.18 7.20
N GLY A 352 -2.90 -19.04 7.36
CA GLY A 352 -2.85 -20.41 6.84
C GLY A 352 -3.51 -21.52 7.65
N GLY A 353 -4.11 -21.25 8.83
CA GLY A 353 -4.87 -22.30 9.52
C GLY A 353 -4.43 -22.70 10.93
N MET A 354 -3.46 -22.04 11.55
CA MET A 354 -3.23 -22.15 12.99
C MET A 354 -4.27 -21.30 13.75
N GLN A 355 -5.48 -21.86 13.92
CA GLN A 355 -6.62 -21.17 14.56
C GLN A 355 -6.28 -20.61 15.96
N ASN A 356 -5.38 -21.24 16.71
CA ASN A 356 -4.97 -20.81 18.05
C ASN A 356 -4.09 -19.53 18.04
N ILE A 357 -3.28 -19.34 17.00
CA ILE A 357 -2.51 -18.10 16.81
C ILE A 357 -3.43 -16.96 16.30
N ARG A 358 -4.48 -17.32 15.56
CA ARG A 358 -5.50 -16.39 15.07
C ARG A 358 -6.24 -15.66 16.20
N CYS A 359 -6.55 -16.33 17.33
CA CYS A 359 -7.11 -15.67 18.51
C CYS A 359 -6.12 -14.67 19.11
N LEU A 360 -4.88 -15.06 19.33
CA LEU A 360 -3.89 -14.21 19.98
C LEU A 360 -3.53 -12.96 19.14
N ILE A 361 -3.40 -13.11 17.83
CA ILE A 361 -3.06 -11.99 16.92
C ILE A 361 -4.28 -11.15 16.60
N ARG A 362 -5.45 -11.74 16.39
CA ARG A 362 -6.69 -11.01 16.14
C ARG A 362 -7.09 -10.14 17.33
N ASP A 363 -6.99 -10.68 18.54
CA ASP A 363 -7.33 -9.92 19.74
C ASP A 363 -6.26 -8.86 20.07
N SER A 364 -4.98 -9.16 19.84
CA SER A 364 -3.88 -8.22 20.10
C SER A 364 -3.75 -7.14 19.01
N LEU A 365 -3.83 -7.50 17.73
CA LEU A 365 -3.75 -6.52 16.61
C LEU A 365 -5.05 -5.74 16.41
N THR A 366 -6.20 -6.36 16.61
CA THR A 366 -7.48 -5.64 16.57
C THR A 366 -7.60 -4.67 17.75
N CYS A 367 -7.14 -5.04 18.97
CA CYS A 367 -7.00 -4.11 20.07
C CYS A 367 -5.98 -2.99 19.78
N LEU A 368 -4.84 -3.30 19.18
CA LEU A 368 -3.81 -2.32 18.85
C LEU A 368 -4.27 -1.37 17.73
N ILE A 369 -4.88 -1.88 16.68
CA ILE A 369 -5.42 -1.08 15.56
C ILE A 369 -6.62 -0.27 16.03
N LEU A 370 -7.53 -0.83 16.84
CA LEU A 370 -8.67 -0.10 17.39
C LEU A 370 -8.27 0.92 18.48
N SER A 371 -7.17 0.68 19.22
CA SER A 371 -6.64 1.66 20.16
C SER A 371 -5.89 2.81 19.48
N LEU A 372 -5.39 2.59 18.26
CA LEU A 372 -4.81 3.63 17.40
C LEU A 372 -5.84 4.35 16.53
N GLN A 373 -7.09 3.83 16.47
CA GLN A 373 -8.23 4.43 15.78
C GLN A 373 -9.19 5.20 16.71
N LYS A 374 -9.00 5.10 18.02
CA LYS A 374 -9.63 5.96 19.03
C LYS A 374 -8.65 7.08 19.44
#